data_a6b9f496093172ad5f273c0a188237af
#
_entry.id   a6b9f496093172ad5f273c0a188237af
#
_cell.length_a   1.000
_cell.length_b   1.000
_cell.length_c   1.000
_cell.angle_alpha   90.00
_cell.angle_beta   90.00
_cell.angle_gamma   90.00
#
_symmetry.space_group_name_H-M   'P 1'
#
loop_
_entity.id
_entity.type
_entity.pdbx_description
1 polymer ?
#
loop_
_entity_poly.entity_id
_entity_poly.type
_entity_poly.pdbx_seq_one_letter_code
_entity_poly.pdbx_strand_id
1 'polypeptide(L)'
;HNYVAYKPVGDILEQIVNFRDGNGAIGSTTDYRIGKIRYSSSRRFQEKFTDVPVYVSPSDFLGKRTALFGMTRTGKSNTVKKIIEATTEISNKAKEICTNVSTTSPTDNIQQFNNDGIPKYKVGQIIFDMNGEYANANLQDEGTAIFEKYSNITTRYSVLEKPGFKVLKVNFFKDIAVGFELICSLLADETGDYIKSFISVDLEEPEDKFGSAYTRWARKVSVYQCCLKAAGFTVPKNHIIKFSGHRDINSKI
;
A
#
# COMPACT_ATOMS: atom_id res chain seq x y z
N HIS A 1 -12.37 -30.79 -45.09
CA HIS A 1 -13.12 -30.37 -43.90
C HIS A 1 -13.24 -28.85 -43.94
N ASN A 2 -14.47 -28.34 -44.06
CA ASN A 2 -14.72 -26.89 -44.01
C ASN A 2 -14.92 -26.50 -42.54
N TYR A 3 -13.97 -25.71 -41.97
CA TYR A 3 -14.14 -25.12 -40.66
C TYR A 3 -14.94 -23.83 -40.80
N VAL A 4 -15.95 -23.66 -39.94
CA VAL A 4 -16.74 -22.43 -39.87
C VAL A 4 -16.35 -21.69 -38.59
N ALA A 5 -15.98 -20.42 -38.71
CA ALA A 5 -15.69 -19.57 -37.58
C ALA A 5 -16.95 -18.84 -37.11
N TYR A 6 -17.23 -18.93 -35.82
CA TYR A 6 -18.33 -18.20 -35.18
C TYR A 6 -17.78 -17.19 -34.16
N LYS A 7 -18.39 -16.04 -34.10
CA LYS A 7 -18.17 -15.08 -33.01
C LYS A 7 -19.10 -15.51 -31.85
N PRO A 8 -18.55 -15.93 -30.69
CA PRO A 8 -19.37 -16.32 -29.55
C PRO A 8 -20.16 -15.12 -29.00
N VAL A 9 -21.37 -15.35 -28.55
CA VAL A 9 -22.28 -14.39 -27.93
C VAL A 9 -23.04 -15.04 -26.78
N GLY A 10 -23.63 -14.26 -25.90
CA GLY A 10 -24.45 -14.73 -24.78
C GLY A 10 -23.71 -15.71 -23.86
N ASP A 11 -24.37 -16.80 -23.51
CA ASP A 11 -23.90 -17.78 -22.51
C ASP A 11 -22.55 -18.42 -22.87
N ILE A 12 -22.35 -18.69 -24.18
CA ILE A 12 -21.08 -19.26 -24.67
C ILE A 12 -19.94 -18.29 -24.43
N LEU A 13 -20.15 -17.00 -24.72
CA LEU A 13 -19.13 -15.98 -24.45
C LEU A 13 -18.89 -15.80 -22.95
N GLU A 14 -19.94 -15.87 -22.13
CA GLU A 14 -19.82 -15.81 -20.67
C GLU A 14 -18.96 -16.96 -20.13
N GLN A 15 -19.17 -18.18 -20.62
CA GLN A 15 -18.36 -19.34 -20.27
C GLN A 15 -16.89 -19.17 -20.67
N ILE A 16 -16.63 -18.67 -21.88
CA ILE A 16 -15.25 -18.46 -22.37
C ILE A 16 -14.52 -17.40 -21.53
N VAL A 17 -15.19 -16.28 -21.28
CA VAL A 17 -14.56 -15.12 -20.58
C VAL A 17 -14.31 -15.41 -19.12
N ASN A 18 -15.19 -16.17 -18.48
CA ASN A 18 -15.09 -16.51 -17.05
C ASN A 18 -14.55 -17.92 -16.83
N PHE A 19 -13.97 -18.54 -17.87
CA PHE A 19 -13.38 -19.87 -17.76
C PHE A 19 -12.21 -19.86 -16.78
N ARG A 20 -12.17 -20.86 -15.91
CA ARG A 20 -11.08 -21.09 -14.96
C ARG A 20 -10.70 -22.57 -15.00
N ASP A 21 -9.41 -22.84 -14.95
CA ASP A 21 -8.89 -24.18 -14.76
C ASP A 21 -9.27 -24.70 -13.36
N GLY A 22 -9.90 -25.87 -13.32
CA GLY A 22 -10.36 -26.46 -12.07
C GLY A 22 -11.85 -26.23 -11.82
N ASN A 23 -12.37 -26.82 -10.76
CA ASN A 23 -13.81 -26.93 -10.45
C ASN A 23 -14.52 -25.63 -10.05
N GLY A 24 -14.04 -24.48 -10.47
CA GLY A 24 -14.68 -23.19 -10.20
C GLY A 24 -15.90 -22.99 -11.10
N ALA A 25 -17.09 -23.32 -10.64
CA ALA A 25 -18.30 -22.91 -11.34
C ALA A 25 -18.37 -21.38 -11.42
N ILE A 26 -18.76 -20.86 -12.59
CA ILE A 26 -19.08 -19.44 -12.77
C ILE A 26 -20.17 -19.07 -11.76
N GLY A 27 -19.97 -17.94 -11.05
CA GLY A 27 -20.93 -17.48 -10.05
C GLY A 27 -20.76 -18.13 -8.68
N SER A 28 -19.54 -18.57 -8.34
CA SER A 28 -19.23 -18.99 -6.96
C SER A 28 -19.55 -17.86 -5.98
N THR A 29 -19.79 -18.20 -4.71
CA THR A 29 -20.11 -17.23 -3.64
C THR A 29 -19.00 -16.19 -3.41
N THR A 30 -17.83 -16.43 -4.00
CA THR A 30 -16.63 -15.57 -3.89
C THR A 30 -16.39 -14.70 -5.11
N ASP A 31 -17.10 -14.95 -6.22
CA ASP A 31 -16.93 -14.18 -7.44
C ASP A 31 -17.47 -12.76 -7.32
N TYR A 32 -16.69 -11.82 -7.79
CA TYR A 32 -17.03 -10.41 -7.83
C TYR A 32 -17.12 -9.90 -9.26
N ARG A 33 -18.27 -9.32 -9.62
CA ARG A 33 -18.49 -8.75 -10.96
C ARG A 33 -17.71 -7.44 -11.10
N ILE A 34 -16.73 -7.41 -12.00
CA ILE A 34 -15.92 -6.21 -12.28
C ILE A 34 -16.46 -5.37 -13.44
N GLY A 35 -17.26 -5.97 -14.31
CA GLY A 35 -17.80 -5.29 -15.49
C GLY A 35 -18.60 -6.19 -16.39
N LYS A 36 -18.63 -5.81 -17.66
CA LYS A 36 -19.26 -6.57 -18.74
C LYS A 36 -18.44 -6.50 -20.02
N ILE A 37 -18.59 -7.49 -20.88
CA ILE A 37 -17.94 -7.51 -22.18
C ILE A 37 -18.47 -6.36 -23.04
N ARG A 38 -17.55 -5.72 -23.72
CA ARG A 38 -17.84 -4.71 -24.73
C ARG A 38 -17.62 -5.32 -26.12
N TYR A 39 -18.68 -5.52 -26.87
CA TYR A 39 -18.60 -6.12 -28.20
C TYR A 39 -18.04 -5.20 -29.27
N SER A 40 -18.15 -3.88 -29.07
CA SER A 40 -17.73 -2.85 -30.01
C SER A 40 -17.36 -1.55 -29.32
N SER A 41 -16.56 -0.71 -29.95
CA SER A 41 -16.31 0.65 -29.50
C SER A 41 -17.54 1.56 -29.64
N SER A 42 -18.53 1.15 -30.45
CA SER A 42 -19.79 1.87 -30.66
C SER A 42 -20.91 1.32 -29.78
N ARG A 43 -21.63 2.19 -29.05
CA ARG A 43 -22.84 1.82 -28.27
C ARG A 43 -23.93 1.22 -29.16
N ARG A 44 -23.98 1.60 -30.41
CA ARG A 44 -25.00 1.18 -31.40
C ARG A 44 -25.11 -0.34 -31.55
N PHE A 45 -24.04 -1.08 -31.28
CA PHE A 45 -24.02 -2.55 -31.39
C PHE A 45 -24.19 -3.27 -30.05
N GLN A 46 -24.19 -2.56 -28.93
CA GLN A 46 -24.29 -3.19 -27.59
C GLN A 46 -25.74 -3.41 -27.15
N GLU A 47 -26.69 -2.62 -27.64
CA GLU A 47 -28.09 -2.71 -27.25
C GLU A 47 -28.81 -4.01 -27.76
N LYS A 48 -28.20 -4.69 -28.74
CA LYS A 48 -28.75 -5.89 -29.35
C LYS A 48 -28.29 -7.20 -28.71
N PHE A 49 -27.32 -7.14 -27.77
CA PHE A 49 -26.72 -8.35 -27.19
C PHE A 49 -26.98 -8.41 -25.68
N THR A 50 -27.17 -9.63 -25.20
CA THR A 50 -27.27 -9.90 -23.78
C THR A 50 -26.02 -9.41 -23.06
N ASP A 51 -26.17 -8.78 -21.91
CA ASP A 51 -25.06 -8.41 -21.04
C ASP A 51 -24.28 -9.66 -20.64
N VAL A 52 -23.00 -9.71 -20.99
CA VAL A 52 -22.10 -10.77 -20.58
C VAL A 52 -21.23 -10.26 -19.45
N PRO A 53 -21.48 -10.68 -18.20
CA PRO A 53 -20.72 -10.21 -17.05
C PRO A 53 -19.32 -10.81 -17.04
N VAL A 54 -18.36 -10.06 -16.45
CA VAL A 54 -17.00 -10.50 -16.19
C VAL A 54 -16.79 -10.54 -14.69
N TYR A 55 -16.32 -11.67 -14.20
CA TYR A 55 -16.06 -11.91 -12.78
C TYR A 55 -14.59 -12.11 -12.51
N VAL A 56 -14.17 -11.73 -11.31
CA VAL A 56 -12.86 -12.07 -10.74
C VAL A 56 -13.06 -12.69 -9.36
N SER A 57 -12.16 -13.57 -8.98
CA SER A 57 -12.13 -14.08 -7.60
C SER A 57 -11.09 -13.33 -6.80
N PRO A 58 -11.44 -12.72 -5.65
CA PRO A 58 -10.46 -12.13 -4.77
C PRO A 58 -9.35 -13.09 -4.32
N SER A 59 -9.58 -14.38 -4.28
CA SER A 59 -8.56 -15.40 -4.01
C SER A 59 -7.43 -15.42 -5.04
N ASP A 60 -7.65 -14.85 -6.22
CA ASP A 60 -6.61 -14.73 -7.26
C ASP A 60 -5.62 -13.61 -6.96
N PHE A 61 -5.98 -12.65 -6.11
CA PHE A 61 -5.17 -11.48 -5.76
C PHE A 61 -4.64 -11.54 -4.32
N LEU A 62 -5.43 -12.03 -3.37
CA LEU A 62 -5.07 -12.05 -1.96
C LEU A 62 -3.87 -12.96 -1.71
N GLY A 63 -2.84 -12.41 -1.06
CA GLY A 63 -1.61 -13.13 -0.77
C GLY A 63 -0.71 -13.39 -1.97
N LYS A 64 -1.03 -12.81 -3.14
CA LYS A 64 -0.26 -12.98 -4.38
C LYS A 64 0.24 -11.63 -4.91
N ARG A 65 1.28 -11.69 -5.74
CA ARG A 65 1.80 -10.51 -6.45
C ARG A 65 1.08 -10.39 -7.78
N THR A 66 0.43 -9.26 -8.01
CA THR A 66 -0.28 -8.97 -9.25
C THR A 66 0.23 -7.66 -9.84
N ALA A 67 0.47 -7.62 -11.14
CA ALA A 67 0.86 -6.43 -11.87
C ALA A 67 -0.17 -6.10 -12.95
N LEU A 68 -0.54 -4.82 -13.07
CA LEU A 68 -1.43 -4.30 -14.10
C LEU A 68 -0.64 -3.48 -15.10
N PHE A 69 -0.63 -3.93 -16.34
CA PHE A 69 0.02 -3.24 -17.45
C PHE A 69 -1.01 -2.61 -18.37
N GLY A 70 -0.67 -1.49 -18.95
CA GLY A 70 -1.52 -0.81 -19.92
C GLY A 70 -1.11 0.64 -20.10
N MET A 71 -1.51 1.23 -21.23
CA MET A 71 -1.30 2.63 -21.52
C MET A 71 -2.15 3.53 -20.61
N THR A 72 -1.87 4.81 -20.62
CA THR A 72 -2.69 5.81 -19.92
C THR A 72 -4.14 5.76 -20.45
N ARG A 73 -5.12 5.94 -19.59
CA ARG A 73 -6.57 5.91 -19.89
C ARG A 73 -7.14 4.56 -20.34
N THR A 74 -6.43 3.45 -20.12
CA THR A 74 -6.93 2.09 -20.41
C THR A 74 -7.76 1.49 -19.28
N GLY A 75 -8.03 2.21 -18.20
CA GLY A 75 -8.86 1.76 -17.09
C GLY A 75 -8.11 1.04 -15.97
N LYS A 76 -6.77 1.10 -15.90
CA LYS A 76 -5.98 0.46 -14.84
C LYS A 76 -6.47 0.85 -13.44
N SER A 77 -6.59 2.13 -13.15
CA SER A 77 -7.03 2.63 -11.84
C SER A 77 -8.45 2.17 -11.51
N ASN A 78 -9.35 2.12 -12.49
CA ASN A 78 -10.69 1.59 -12.29
C ASN A 78 -10.68 0.09 -11.98
N THR A 79 -9.79 -0.68 -12.61
CA THR A 79 -9.60 -2.10 -12.30
C THR A 79 -9.11 -2.27 -10.86
N VAL A 80 -8.13 -1.48 -10.42
CA VAL A 80 -7.66 -1.48 -9.03
C VAL A 80 -8.79 -1.14 -8.05
N LYS A 81 -9.61 -0.12 -8.35
CA LYS A 81 -10.78 0.24 -7.53
C LYS A 81 -11.73 -0.96 -7.39
N LYS A 82 -12.00 -1.69 -8.48
CA LYS A 82 -12.84 -2.90 -8.45
C LYS A 82 -12.24 -4.04 -7.65
N ILE A 83 -10.92 -4.21 -7.69
CA ILE A 83 -10.21 -5.21 -6.85
C ILE A 83 -10.28 -4.83 -5.37
N ILE A 84 -10.13 -3.55 -5.03
CA ILE A 84 -10.28 -3.04 -3.65
C ILE A 84 -11.70 -3.31 -3.14
N GLU A 85 -12.72 -3.00 -3.95
CA GLU A 85 -14.12 -3.29 -3.64
C GLU A 85 -14.34 -4.79 -3.42
N ALA A 86 -13.90 -5.61 -4.36
CA ALA A 86 -14.02 -7.07 -4.28
C ALA A 86 -13.37 -7.64 -3.02
N THR A 87 -12.17 -7.15 -2.68
CA THR A 87 -11.45 -7.55 -1.48
C THR A 87 -12.18 -7.13 -0.21
N THR A 88 -12.76 -5.93 -0.20
CA THR A 88 -13.55 -5.44 0.93
C THR A 88 -14.81 -6.28 1.13
N GLU A 89 -15.52 -6.60 0.05
CA GLU A 89 -16.75 -7.39 0.15
C GLU A 89 -16.50 -8.82 0.60
N ILE A 90 -15.47 -9.48 0.07
CA ILE A 90 -15.14 -10.83 0.54
C ILE A 90 -14.62 -10.82 1.98
N SER A 91 -13.86 -9.79 2.37
CA SER A 91 -13.41 -9.61 3.75
C SER A 91 -14.57 -9.48 4.73
N ASN A 92 -15.66 -8.84 4.32
CA ASN A 92 -16.87 -8.71 5.16
C ASN A 92 -17.56 -10.06 5.42
N LYS A 93 -17.32 -11.07 4.59
CA LYS A 93 -17.80 -12.44 4.81
C LYS A 93 -16.95 -13.22 5.82
N ALA A 94 -15.75 -12.74 6.16
CA ALA A 94 -14.89 -13.38 7.16
C ALA A 94 -15.51 -13.29 8.56
N LYS A 95 -15.50 -14.41 9.27
CA LYS A 95 -16.10 -14.53 10.61
C LYS A 95 -15.15 -14.13 11.74
N GLU A 96 -13.85 -14.26 11.52
CA GLU A 96 -12.84 -14.06 12.54
C GLU A 96 -12.02 -12.79 12.30
N ILE A 97 -11.62 -12.13 13.40
CA ILE A 97 -10.64 -11.06 13.40
C ILE A 97 -9.33 -11.64 13.94
N CYS A 98 -8.25 -11.50 13.19
CA CYS A 98 -6.94 -11.94 13.65
C CYS A 98 -6.45 -10.98 14.73
N THR A 99 -6.54 -11.41 16.01
CA THR A 99 -6.12 -10.59 17.16
C THR A 99 -4.69 -10.86 17.61
N ASN A 100 -4.14 -12.06 17.31
CA ASN A 100 -2.80 -12.46 17.70
C ASN A 100 -2.16 -13.27 16.58
N VAL A 101 -1.28 -12.65 15.81
CA VAL A 101 -0.31 -13.39 15.00
C VAL A 101 0.86 -13.68 15.92
N SER A 102 0.98 -14.92 16.41
CA SER A 102 2.20 -15.37 17.04
C SER A 102 3.33 -15.30 16.01
N THR A 103 4.29 -14.41 16.23
CA THR A 103 5.43 -14.18 15.34
C THR A 103 6.46 -15.31 15.39
N THR A 104 6.16 -16.41 16.07
CA THR A 104 7.13 -17.48 16.38
C THR A 104 7.27 -18.55 15.29
N SER A 105 6.44 -18.55 14.26
CA SER A 105 6.62 -19.46 13.13
C SER A 105 6.09 -18.89 11.84
N PRO A 106 6.96 -18.42 10.93
CA PRO A 106 6.55 -17.98 9.58
C PRO A 106 5.98 -19.10 8.71
N THR A 107 6.08 -20.35 9.18
CA THR A 107 5.70 -21.58 8.46
C THR A 107 4.40 -22.20 8.96
N ASP A 108 3.82 -21.74 10.04
CA ASP A 108 2.50 -22.22 10.44
C ASP A 108 1.50 -21.77 9.40
N ASN A 109 1.04 -22.73 8.61
CA ASN A 109 0.00 -22.65 7.60
C ASN A 109 -1.25 -21.97 8.18
N ILE A 110 -1.25 -20.64 8.26
CA ILE A 110 -2.49 -19.89 8.41
C ILE A 110 -3.22 -20.17 7.11
N GLN A 111 -4.20 -21.08 7.15
CA GLN A 111 -5.11 -21.27 6.03
C GLN A 111 -5.77 -19.93 5.79
N GLN A 112 -5.33 -19.26 4.74
CA GLN A 112 -5.79 -17.93 4.39
C GLN A 112 -7.27 -17.95 4.00
N PHE A 113 -7.72 -19.07 3.45
CA PHE A 113 -9.08 -19.27 2.97
C PHE A 113 -9.66 -20.57 3.55
N ASN A 114 -10.97 -20.57 3.76
CA ASN A 114 -11.72 -21.80 4.02
C ASN A 114 -11.95 -22.57 2.71
N ASN A 115 -12.61 -23.74 2.81
CA ASN A 115 -12.90 -24.57 1.64
C ASN A 115 -13.81 -23.89 0.59
N ASP A 116 -14.58 -22.88 1.00
CA ASP A 116 -15.47 -22.11 0.12
C ASP A 116 -14.74 -20.90 -0.53
N GLY A 117 -13.44 -20.76 -0.31
CA GLY A 117 -12.63 -19.65 -0.83
C GLY A 117 -12.88 -18.30 -0.12
N ILE A 118 -13.57 -18.30 1.02
CA ILE A 118 -13.77 -17.12 1.85
C ILE A 118 -12.58 -16.98 2.79
N PRO A 119 -12.01 -15.76 2.99
CA PRO A 119 -10.94 -15.55 3.94
C PRO A 119 -11.39 -15.93 5.35
N LYS A 120 -10.54 -16.63 6.07
CA LYS A 120 -10.81 -16.98 7.46
C LYS A 120 -10.87 -15.74 8.36
N TYR A 121 -9.96 -14.81 8.11
CA TYR A 121 -9.81 -13.56 8.85
C TYR A 121 -10.17 -12.36 7.99
N LYS A 122 -10.60 -11.28 8.64
CA LYS A 122 -10.80 -9.99 7.95
C LYS A 122 -9.49 -9.51 7.34
N VAL A 123 -9.57 -9.04 6.11
CA VAL A 123 -8.43 -8.57 5.32
C VAL A 123 -8.32 -7.06 5.43
N GLY A 124 -7.19 -6.59 5.96
CA GLY A 124 -6.81 -5.18 5.91
C GLY A 124 -6.15 -4.85 4.56
N GLN A 125 -6.38 -3.64 4.07
CA GLN A 125 -5.77 -3.15 2.82
C GLN A 125 -4.97 -1.87 3.10
N ILE A 126 -3.74 -1.80 2.60
CA ILE A 126 -2.91 -0.61 2.62
C ILE A 126 -2.72 -0.17 1.17
N ILE A 127 -3.06 1.09 0.88
CA ILE A 127 -3.02 1.64 -0.48
C ILE A 127 -2.03 2.81 -0.47
N PHE A 128 -0.96 2.70 -1.25
CA PHE A 128 -0.02 3.78 -1.51
C PHE A 128 -0.47 4.55 -2.75
N ASP A 129 -1.05 5.72 -2.53
CA ASP A 129 -1.67 6.53 -3.57
C ASP A 129 -0.79 7.71 -3.95
N MET A 130 0.14 7.49 -4.85
CA MET A 130 1.08 8.53 -5.29
C MET A 130 0.41 9.65 -6.11
N ASN A 131 -0.64 9.31 -6.83
CA ASN A 131 -1.31 10.25 -7.75
C ASN A 131 -2.61 10.84 -7.17
N GLY A 132 -3.06 10.37 -6.00
CA GLY A 132 -4.30 10.84 -5.38
C GLY A 132 -5.58 10.28 -6.01
N GLU A 133 -5.50 9.18 -6.74
CA GLU A 133 -6.65 8.59 -7.46
C GLU A 133 -7.63 7.83 -6.55
N TYR A 134 -7.19 7.43 -5.36
CA TYR A 134 -7.99 6.62 -4.43
C TYR A 134 -8.38 7.39 -3.17
N ALA A 135 -7.55 8.33 -2.75
CA ALA A 135 -7.71 9.08 -1.50
C ALA A 135 -8.46 10.40 -1.66
N ASN A 136 -8.60 10.92 -2.88
CA ASN A 136 -9.34 12.16 -3.16
C ASN A 136 -10.70 11.87 -3.78
N ALA A 137 -11.61 12.83 -3.65
CA ALA A 137 -12.93 12.77 -4.30
C ALA A 137 -12.78 12.74 -5.83
N ASN A 138 -13.67 12.01 -6.49
CA ASN A 138 -13.72 11.98 -7.93
C ASN A 138 -14.51 13.19 -8.44
N LEU A 139 -13.87 14.08 -9.18
CA LEU A 139 -14.50 15.31 -9.68
C LEU A 139 -15.59 15.06 -10.75
N GLN A 140 -15.55 13.91 -11.41
CA GLN A 140 -16.51 13.58 -12.49
C GLN A 140 -17.70 12.75 -12.00
N ASP A 141 -17.48 11.92 -10.98
CA ASP A 141 -18.48 10.98 -10.45
C ASP A 141 -18.48 11.09 -8.91
N GLU A 142 -19.22 12.05 -8.36
CA GLU A 142 -19.34 12.27 -6.91
C GLU A 142 -19.80 11.00 -6.19
N GLY A 143 -19.25 10.75 -5.00
CA GLY A 143 -19.61 9.59 -4.16
C GLY A 143 -19.04 8.25 -4.64
N THR A 144 -18.26 8.21 -5.72
CA THR A 144 -17.69 6.97 -6.26
C THR A 144 -16.24 6.71 -5.83
N ALA A 145 -15.62 7.65 -5.11
CA ALA A 145 -14.29 7.45 -4.60
C ALA A 145 -14.27 6.35 -3.52
N ILE A 146 -13.20 5.55 -3.51
CA ILE A 146 -13.07 4.41 -2.58
C ILE A 146 -13.26 4.84 -1.13
N PHE A 147 -12.64 5.96 -0.72
CA PHE A 147 -12.76 6.44 0.65
C PHE A 147 -14.17 6.96 1.01
N GLU A 148 -14.94 7.44 0.04
CA GLU A 148 -16.33 7.89 0.25
C GLU A 148 -17.25 6.68 0.41
N LYS A 149 -17.11 5.69 -0.49
CA LYS A 149 -17.90 4.46 -0.47
C LYS A 149 -17.68 3.64 0.81
N TYR A 150 -16.45 3.65 1.35
CA TYR A 150 -16.06 2.89 2.54
C TYR A 150 -15.59 3.81 3.69
N SER A 151 -16.22 4.98 3.84
CA SER A 151 -15.81 6.02 4.80
C SER A 151 -15.73 5.54 6.24
N ASN A 152 -16.57 4.60 6.63
CA ASN A 152 -16.63 4.03 7.98
C ASN A 152 -15.44 3.11 8.34
N ILE A 153 -14.73 2.58 7.33
CA ILE A 153 -13.61 1.65 7.52
C ILE A 153 -12.30 2.17 6.90
N THR A 154 -12.31 3.36 6.30
CA THR A 154 -11.14 3.94 5.63
C THR A 154 -10.52 5.04 6.48
N THR A 155 -9.21 4.97 6.68
CA THR A 155 -8.44 6.07 7.24
C THR A 155 -7.44 6.57 6.19
N ARG A 156 -7.49 7.87 5.92
CA ARG A 156 -6.56 8.50 4.97
C ARG A 156 -5.41 9.17 5.71
N TYR A 157 -4.21 9.00 5.19
CA TYR A 157 -3.00 9.63 5.71
C TYR A 157 -2.34 10.51 4.66
N SER A 158 -1.71 11.58 5.10
CA SER A 158 -0.92 12.48 4.25
C SER A 158 0.30 12.97 5.00
N VAL A 159 1.37 13.28 4.29
CA VAL A 159 2.56 13.94 4.85
C VAL A 159 2.26 15.41 5.18
N LEU A 160 1.40 16.04 4.37
CA LEU A 160 0.95 17.41 4.58
C LEU A 160 -0.40 17.44 5.28
N GLU A 161 -0.67 18.51 6.02
CA GLU A 161 -1.97 18.73 6.63
C GLU A 161 -3.03 19.00 5.55
N LYS A 162 -4.05 18.16 5.53
CA LYS A 162 -5.18 18.24 4.60
C LYS A 162 -6.48 17.91 5.32
N PRO A 163 -7.61 18.56 4.98
CA PRO A 163 -8.92 18.24 5.56
C PRO A 163 -9.27 16.76 5.34
N GLY A 164 -9.68 16.09 6.41
CA GLY A 164 -10.07 14.68 6.38
C GLY A 164 -8.92 13.67 6.29
N PHE A 165 -7.66 14.11 6.43
CA PHE A 165 -6.49 13.23 6.48
C PHE A 165 -5.82 13.30 7.85
N LYS A 166 -5.29 12.18 8.29
CA LYS A 166 -4.36 12.13 9.42
C LYS A 166 -2.95 12.42 8.91
N VAL A 167 -2.22 13.26 9.64
CA VAL A 167 -0.83 13.59 9.27
C VAL A 167 0.09 12.45 9.69
N LEU A 168 0.88 11.94 8.74
CA LEU A 168 1.98 11.02 9.04
C LEU A 168 3.13 11.83 9.65
N LYS A 169 3.49 11.47 10.88
CA LYS A 169 4.59 12.10 11.59
C LYS A 169 5.75 11.13 11.73
N VAL A 170 6.94 11.54 11.32
CA VAL A 170 8.16 10.78 11.53
C VAL A 170 8.70 11.13 12.93
N ASN A 171 9.08 10.10 13.67
CA ASN A 171 9.74 10.28 14.95
C ASN A 171 11.27 10.31 14.73
N PHE A 172 11.84 11.48 14.56
CA PHE A 172 13.27 11.68 14.30
C PHE A 172 14.20 11.07 15.35
N PHE A 173 13.75 10.87 16.58
CA PHE A 173 14.56 10.21 17.60
C PHE A 173 14.61 8.69 17.46
N LYS A 174 13.59 8.07 16.86
CA LYS A 174 13.55 6.62 16.59
C LYS A 174 14.15 6.29 15.24
N ASP A 175 13.74 7.05 14.22
CA ASP A 175 14.08 6.80 12.82
C ASP A 175 14.92 7.96 12.29
N ILE A 176 16.11 8.13 12.88
CA ILE A 176 16.96 9.28 12.62
C ILE A 176 17.41 9.35 11.15
N ALA A 177 17.70 8.22 10.52
CA ALA A 177 18.08 8.16 9.11
C ALA A 177 16.96 8.68 8.21
N VAL A 178 15.73 8.17 8.39
CA VAL A 178 14.55 8.60 7.62
C VAL A 178 14.23 10.08 7.88
N GLY A 179 14.32 10.52 9.15
CA GLY A 179 14.14 11.94 9.51
C GLY A 179 15.18 12.82 8.85
N PHE A 180 16.41 12.36 8.78
CA PHE A 180 17.52 13.09 8.17
C PHE A 180 17.38 13.17 6.64
N GLU A 181 16.97 12.11 5.96
CA GLU A 181 16.65 12.14 4.53
C GLU A 181 15.60 13.21 4.19
N LEU A 182 14.54 13.34 5.01
CA LEU A 182 13.54 14.39 4.82
C LEU A 182 14.16 15.79 4.95
N ILE A 183 15.03 16.01 5.93
CA ILE A 183 15.75 17.28 6.10
C ILE A 183 16.69 17.53 4.90
N CYS A 184 17.43 16.51 4.46
CA CYS A 184 18.32 16.61 3.30
C CYS A 184 17.55 16.99 2.03
N SER A 185 16.38 16.41 1.82
CA SER A 185 15.53 16.73 0.66
C SER A 185 15.05 18.19 0.66
N LEU A 186 14.79 18.76 1.82
CA LEU A 186 14.40 20.18 1.98
C LEU A 186 15.58 21.14 1.78
N LEU A 187 16.80 20.70 2.06
CA LEU A 187 18.02 21.48 1.96
C LEU A 187 18.80 21.25 0.66
N ALA A 188 18.28 20.45 -0.26
CA ALA A 188 18.99 20.05 -1.48
C ALA A 188 19.41 21.22 -2.38
N ASP A 189 18.63 22.30 -2.39
CA ASP A 189 18.89 23.49 -3.20
C ASP A 189 19.80 24.52 -2.51
N GLU A 190 20.17 24.27 -1.24
CA GLU A 190 21.01 25.19 -0.49
C GLU A 190 22.49 25.05 -0.90
N THR A 191 23.18 26.18 -1.06
CA THR A 191 24.53 26.22 -1.64
C THR A 191 25.66 26.37 -0.59
N GLY A 192 25.32 26.62 0.66
CA GLY A 192 26.30 26.84 1.74
C GLY A 192 27.17 25.62 2.03
N ASP A 193 28.48 25.75 2.12
CA ASP A 193 29.40 24.63 2.34
C ASP A 193 29.13 23.85 3.63
N TYR A 194 28.69 24.55 4.69
CA TYR A 194 28.31 23.93 5.96
C TYR A 194 27.03 23.09 5.81
N ILE A 195 26.07 23.51 4.94
CA ILE A 195 24.86 22.75 4.66
C ILE A 195 25.22 21.51 3.85
N LYS A 196 26.07 21.65 2.84
CA LYS A 196 26.56 20.52 2.04
C LYS A 196 27.26 19.48 2.91
N SER A 197 28.12 19.94 3.83
CA SER A 197 28.78 19.06 4.79
C SER A 197 27.80 18.38 5.73
N PHE A 198 26.72 19.07 6.14
CA PHE A 198 25.67 18.52 7.00
C PHE A 198 24.88 17.44 6.26
N ILE A 199 24.41 17.70 5.04
CA ILE A 199 23.58 16.75 4.27
C ILE A 199 24.40 15.56 3.73
N SER A 200 25.73 15.65 3.67
CA SER A 200 26.59 14.55 3.21
C SER A 200 26.86 13.48 4.27
N VAL A 201 26.34 13.63 5.48
CA VAL A 201 26.57 12.66 6.56
C VAL A 201 25.72 11.42 6.37
N ASP A 202 26.40 10.29 6.34
CA ASP A 202 25.77 8.97 6.34
C ASP A 202 25.38 8.56 7.77
N LEU A 203 24.08 8.28 7.96
CA LEU A 203 23.46 7.84 9.22
C LEU A 203 22.88 6.42 9.12
N GLU A 204 23.19 5.66 8.08
CA GLU A 204 22.81 4.26 8.01
C GLU A 204 23.48 3.43 9.11
N GLU A 205 22.72 2.52 9.72
CA GLU A 205 23.22 1.63 10.75
C GLU A 205 24.10 0.55 10.11
N PRO A 206 25.37 0.40 10.54
CA PRO A 206 26.23 -0.66 10.02
C PRO A 206 25.72 -2.04 10.40
N GLU A 207 25.85 -3.01 9.49
CA GLU A 207 25.47 -4.41 9.73
C GLU A 207 26.23 -5.02 10.93
N ASP A 208 27.53 -4.74 11.05
CA ASP A 208 28.36 -5.18 12.19
C ASP A 208 28.16 -4.26 13.40
N LYS A 209 27.39 -4.72 14.37
CA LYS A 209 27.05 -3.98 15.60
C LYS A 209 28.18 -3.96 16.64
N PHE A 210 29.24 -4.71 16.46
CA PHE A 210 30.35 -4.83 17.43
C PHE A 210 31.62 -4.10 16.97
N GLY A 211 31.66 -3.68 15.72
CA GLY A 211 32.83 -3.03 15.11
C GLY A 211 33.02 -1.56 15.47
N SER A 212 34.19 -1.03 15.11
CA SER A 212 34.50 0.41 15.26
C SER A 212 33.59 1.30 14.41
N ALA A 213 33.04 0.78 13.31
CA ALA A 213 32.08 1.46 12.45
C ALA A 213 30.78 1.75 13.21
N TYR A 214 30.25 0.78 13.94
CA TYR A 214 29.06 0.95 14.79
C TYR A 214 29.28 2.00 15.88
N THR A 215 30.45 1.97 16.55
CA THR A 215 30.77 2.97 17.56
C THR A 215 30.80 4.39 17.00
N ARG A 216 31.37 4.58 15.80
CA ARG A 216 31.37 5.87 15.10
C ARG A 216 29.98 6.32 14.68
N TRP A 217 29.19 5.40 14.14
CA TRP A 217 27.79 5.63 13.79
C TRP A 217 26.98 6.06 15.03
N ALA A 218 27.04 5.30 16.12
CA ALA A 218 26.32 5.61 17.34
C ALA A 218 26.67 6.99 17.92
N ARG A 219 27.93 7.42 17.81
CA ARG A 219 28.34 8.78 18.20
C ARG A 219 27.72 9.85 17.29
N LYS A 220 27.72 9.63 15.96
CA LYS A 220 27.07 10.57 15.03
C LYS A 220 25.58 10.69 15.35
N VAL A 221 24.85 9.56 15.47
CA VAL A 221 23.43 9.52 15.84
C VAL A 221 23.18 10.31 17.12
N SER A 222 23.98 10.09 18.15
CA SER A 222 23.87 10.81 19.42
C SER A 222 24.03 12.33 19.27
N VAL A 223 24.98 12.78 18.47
CA VAL A 223 25.17 14.21 18.18
C VAL A 223 23.94 14.79 17.47
N TYR A 224 23.43 14.13 16.45
CA TYR A 224 22.22 14.59 15.74
C TYR A 224 20.98 14.62 16.65
N GLN A 225 20.83 13.66 17.55
CA GLN A 225 19.77 13.67 18.55
C GLN A 225 19.89 14.87 19.50
N CYS A 226 21.10 15.25 19.89
CA CYS A 226 21.33 16.47 20.67
C CYS A 226 20.97 17.73 19.86
N CYS A 227 21.34 17.78 18.58
CA CYS A 227 20.95 18.89 17.69
C CYS A 227 19.41 18.98 17.55
N LEU A 228 18.71 17.86 17.39
CA LEU A 228 17.25 17.84 17.33
C LEU A 228 16.62 18.39 18.62
N LYS A 229 17.16 18.02 19.79
CA LYS A 229 16.73 18.57 21.07
C LYS A 229 16.95 20.06 21.15
N ALA A 230 18.14 20.52 20.75
CA ALA A 230 18.50 21.96 20.76
C ALA A 230 17.59 22.75 19.80
N ALA A 231 17.16 22.14 18.68
CA ALA A 231 16.21 22.72 17.72
C ALA A 231 14.75 22.70 18.21
N GLY A 232 14.46 22.18 19.39
CA GLY A 232 13.13 22.19 20.00
C GLY A 232 12.28 20.94 19.73
N PHE A 233 12.86 19.87 19.14
CA PHE A 233 12.13 18.61 18.98
C PHE A 233 11.87 17.95 20.34
N THR A 234 10.67 17.37 20.47
CA THR A 234 10.28 16.68 21.70
C THR A 234 11.04 15.37 21.86
N VAL A 235 11.77 15.27 22.95
CA VAL A 235 12.52 14.05 23.30
C VAL A 235 11.57 13.02 23.90
N PRO A 236 11.60 11.74 23.49
CA PRO A 236 10.83 10.68 24.10
C PRO A 236 11.14 10.57 25.60
N LYS A 237 10.11 10.24 26.41
CA LYS A 237 10.31 10.00 27.85
C LYS A 237 11.35 8.91 28.06
N ASN A 238 12.27 9.13 29.01
CA ASN A 238 13.35 8.20 29.36
C ASN A 238 14.41 7.99 28.26
N HIS A 239 14.51 8.89 27.27
CA HIS A 239 15.58 8.84 26.30
C HIS A 239 16.88 9.36 26.93
N ILE A 240 17.88 8.49 27.04
CA ILE A 240 19.18 8.82 27.62
C ILE A 240 20.26 8.63 26.56
N ILE A 241 21.01 9.68 26.30
CA ILE A 241 22.20 9.62 25.45
C ILE A 241 23.41 9.54 26.37
N LYS A 242 24.19 8.47 26.23
CA LYS A 242 25.46 8.32 26.98
C LYS A 242 26.62 8.64 26.06
N PHE A 243 27.34 9.68 26.38
CA PHE A 243 28.64 9.99 25.77
C PHE A 243 29.78 9.43 26.62
N SER A 244 30.53 8.49 26.09
CA SER A 244 31.84 8.14 26.60
C SER A 244 32.86 9.01 25.82
N GLY A 245 33.00 10.23 26.17
CA GLY A 245 33.83 11.18 25.44
C GLY A 245 34.95 11.77 26.26
N HIS A 246 35.86 12.48 25.58
CA HIS A 246 36.89 13.27 26.22
C HIS A 246 36.27 14.33 27.14
N ARG A 247 36.95 14.67 28.25
CA ARG A 247 36.45 15.59 29.29
C ARG A 247 35.96 16.93 28.73
N ASP A 248 36.65 17.42 27.69
CA ASP A 248 36.36 18.70 27.06
C ASP A 248 35.10 18.69 26.19
N ILE A 249 34.66 17.50 25.72
CA ILE A 249 33.41 17.34 24.97
C ILE A 249 32.23 17.30 25.95
N ASN A 250 32.39 16.61 27.08
CA ASN A 250 31.33 16.49 28.07
C ASN A 250 31.02 17.80 28.81
N SER A 251 31.95 18.76 28.79
CA SER A 251 31.73 20.08 29.38
C SER A 251 31.01 21.08 28.49
N LYS A 252 30.84 20.78 27.21
CA LYS A 252 30.17 21.62 26.18
C LYS A 252 28.78 21.15 25.77
N ILE A 253 28.32 20.03 26.30
CA ILE A 253 27.00 19.43 26.09
C ILE A 253 26.20 19.53 27.38
#